data_6e7f3c94b5032ae221dde7907df14f01
#
_entry.id   6e7f3c94b5032ae221dde7907df14f01
#
_cell.length_a   1.000
_cell.length_b   1.000
_cell.length_c   1.000
_cell.angle_alpha   90.00
_cell.angle_beta   90.00
_cell.angle_gamma   90.00
#
_symmetry.space_group_name_H-M   'P 1'
#
loop_
_entity.id
_entity.type
_entity.pdbx_description
1 polymer ?
#
loop_
_entity_poly.entity_id
_entity_poly.type
_entity_poly.pdbx_seq_one_letter_code
_entity_poly.pdbx_strand_id
1 'polypeptide(L)'
;MNAGLALLIAGWVFVLIWVPIVVLSQRKMHPKALFTLFFAELWERFSFYGMRAFLILYMTSRLFDKLSQADSDGASYGIYGAFNALLYASPLLGGMLADKLIGFRKAIITGGLFMSFGQIVLAYNAFNGDTELLFFVGLSFLAIGNGFFKPNISSFLGTFYDRNDSRKDSAFTIFYMGINIGAFLAPLTCGYLAREVHYSLGFLLAGLGMLTGVLVFYKNRAVFEGKGLPPDIPFLKSSFIAGINREWAVLIGAFLLVPVFSFLIQAEEITDYILLLVGFGILGYILFNAFKSDEKEEGQRLLVFMALFFVHMIFWALFEQAGGSINILTDRYVNKHGIETSQFQSVNALFIILLAPVFTWIWTVLGRKKLEPRTPMKFFYAMLQIALGYLIIVVGAKSILPEVNEGGLIPIVFVLGMYLFHTTGELSLSPVGLSVVTKLSPVKTVGFVMGSWFVSIAFGHKIGGYLGKLIASPPEGATKGMELQAFINVYMNWGVYIVLGVAAILFFISPTLKKWMHGVH
;
A
#
# COMPACT_ATOMS: atom_id res chain seq x y z
N MET A 1 28.80 15.67 -6.46
CA MET A 1 27.60 15.06 -5.76
C MET A 1 26.74 14.50 -6.86
N ASN A 2 26.41 13.19 -6.81
CA ASN A 2 25.51 12.61 -7.81
C ASN A 2 24.06 13.10 -7.57
N ALA A 3 23.20 12.99 -8.59
CA ALA A 3 21.82 13.49 -8.52
C ALA A 3 21.01 12.80 -7.40
N GLY A 4 21.22 11.50 -7.19
CA GLY A 4 20.54 10.74 -6.14
C GLY A 4 20.87 11.24 -4.74
N LEU A 5 22.13 11.54 -4.44
CA LEU A 5 22.54 12.13 -3.16
C LEU A 5 21.99 13.54 -2.96
N ALA A 6 21.95 14.34 -4.04
CA ALA A 6 21.35 15.67 -4.00
C ALA A 6 19.85 15.61 -3.63
N LEU A 7 19.10 14.69 -4.23
CA LEU A 7 17.68 14.47 -3.93
C LEU A 7 17.46 13.99 -2.49
N LEU A 8 18.30 13.09 -2.00
CA LEU A 8 18.26 12.65 -0.60
C LEU A 8 18.42 13.83 0.36
N ILE A 9 19.47 14.62 0.17
CA ILE A 9 19.76 15.80 1.03
C ILE A 9 18.61 16.81 0.94
N ALA A 10 18.16 17.15 -0.27
CA ALA A 10 17.07 18.10 -0.48
C ALA A 10 15.76 17.62 0.17
N GLY A 11 15.44 16.33 0.06
CA GLY A 11 14.27 15.74 0.71
C GLY A 11 14.31 15.85 2.24
N TRP A 12 15.45 15.55 2.86
CA TRP A 12 15.60 15.70 4.31
C TRP A 12 15.56 17.17 4.75
N VAL A 13 16.22 18.07 4.04
CA VAL A 13 16.17 19.52 4.34
C VAL A 13 14.73 20.02 4.27
N PHE A 14 14.01 19.67 3.22
CA PHE A 14 12.58 20.02 3.10
C PHE A 14 11.78 19.54 4.30
N VAL A 15 11.88 18.27 4.68
CA VAL A 15 11.10 17.70 5.77
C VAL A 15 11.50 18.25 7.14
N LEU A 16 12.80 18.45 7.38
CA LEU A 16 13.30 19.04 8.65
C LEU A 16 12.85 20.50 8.84
N ILE A 17 12.53 21.22 7.77
CA ILE A 17 11.95 22.56 7.84
C ILE A 17 10.43 22.49 7.94
N TRP A 18 9.78 21.74 7.06
CA TRP A 18 8.33 21.69 6.93
C TRP A 18 7.64 21.07 8.15
N VAL A 19 8.08 19.90 8.62
CA VAL A 19 7.40 19.16 9.71
C VAL A 19 7.33 19.98 11.01
N PRO A 20 8.44 20.61 11.49
CA PRO A 20 8.35 21.50 12.65
C PRO A 20 7.37 22.65 12.46
N ILE A 21 7.31 23.28 11.28
CA ILE A 21 6.38 24.38 10.99
C ILE A 21 4.94 23.90 11.16
N VAL A 22 4.58 22.75 10.58
CA VAL A 22 3.23 22.19 10.68
C VAL A 22 2.91 21.81 12.13
N VAL A 23 3.80 21.08 12.81
CA VAL A 23 3.59 20.65 14.20
C VAL A 23 3.42 21.86 15.11
N LEU A 24 4.27 22.87 14.99
CA LEU A 24 4.21 24.08 15.83
C LEU A 24 2.95 24.92 15.57
N SER A 25 2.50 25.02 14.31
CA SER A 25 1.29 25.75 13.95
C SER A 25 0.02 25.08 14.48
N GLN A 26 -0.01 23.74 14.57
CA GLN A 26 -1.20 22.96 14.90
C GLN A 26 -1.26 22.48 16.37
N ARG A 27 -0.13 22.55 17.11
CA ARG A 27 0.00 21.97 18.47
C ARG A 27 -0.97 22.50 19.53
N LYS A 28 -1.52 23.71 19.31
CA LYS A 28 -2.50 24.33 20.23
C LYS A 28 -3.92 23.92 19.92
N MET A 29 -4.19 23.45 18.69
CA MET A 29 -5.54 23.12 18.22
C MET A 29 -5.87 21.64 18.43
N HIS A 30 -4.87 20.77 18.47
CA HIS A 30 -5.04 19.33 18.53
C HIS A 30 -4.44 18.70 19.79
N PRO A 31 -4.98 17.55 20.25
CA PRO A 31 -4.40 16.78 21.35
C PRO A 31 -2.96 16.35 21.03
N LYS A 32 -2.10 16.31 22.05
CA LYS A 32 -0.70 15.85 21.90
C LYS A 32 -0.61 14.44 21.33
N ALA A 33 -1.62 13.61 21.56
CA ALA A 33 -1.73 12.26 21.01
C ALA A 33 -1.62 12.23 19.47
N LEU A 34 -2.23 13.20 18.75
CA LEU A 34 -2.13 13.29 17.29
C LEU A 34 -0.67 13.30 16.82
N PHE A 35 0.17 14.12 17.43
CA PHE A 35 1.56 14.26 16.99
C PHE A 35 2.39 13.01 17.32
N THR A 36 2.12 12.33 18.43
CA THR A 36 2.75 11.05 18.73
C THR A 36 2.37 9.97 17.71
N LEU A 37 1.08 9.90 17.35
CA LEU A 37 0.58 8.96 16.33
C LEU A 37 1.08 9.32 14.93
N PHE A 38 1.13 10.60 14.59
CA PHE A 38 1.72 11.11 13.35
C PHE A 38 3.18 10.66 13.18
N PHE A 39 4.02 10.83 14.21
CA PHE A 39 5.41 10.40 14.13
C PHE A 39 5.56 8.88 14.08
N ALA A 40 4.74 8.14 14.82
CA ALA A 40 4.77 6.68 14.76
C ALA A 40 4.38 6.16 13.38
N GLU A 41 3.34 6.73 12.76
CA GLU A 41 2.92 6.40 11.39
C GLU A 41 3.98 6.81 10.36
N LEU A 42 4.54 8.02 10.48
CA LEU A 42 5.59 8.49 9.58
C LEU A 42 6.76 7.48 9.52
N TRP A 43 7.24 7.02 10.67
CA TRP A 43 8.34 6.06 10.73
C TRP A 43 7.96 4.66 10.27
N GLU A 44 6.71 4.25 10.48
CA GLU A 44 6.21 2.99 9.93
C GLU A 44 6.16 3.07 8.40
N ARG A 45 5.63 4.15 7.84
CA ARG A 45 5.62 4.37 6.39
C ARG A 45 7.04 4.46 5.84
N PHE A 46 7.96 5.12 6.53
CA PHE A 46 9.37 5.13 6.19
C PHE A 46 9.94 3.70 6.12
N SER A 47 9.66 2.87 7.10
CA SER A 47 10.09 1.47 7.12
C SER A 47 9.53 0.69 5.93
N PHE A 48 8.22 0.74 5.73
CA PHE A 48 7.54 -0.03 4.69
C PHE A 48 7.94 0.40 3.27
N TYR A 49 7.79 1.70 2.96
CA TYR A 49 8.11 2.20 1.63
C TYR A 49 9.61 2.21 1.33
N GLY A 50 10.43 2.30 2.36
CA GLY A 50 11.89 2.16 2.24
C GLY A 50 12.29 0.79 1.73
N MET A 51 11.83 -0.27 2.37
CA MET A 51 12.04 -1.65 1.93
C MET A 51 11.39 -1.90 0.56
N ARG A 52 10.14 -1.51 0.39
CA ARG A 52 9.38 -1.72 -0.85
C ARG A 52 10.10 -1.15 -2.08
N ALA A 53 10.77 -0.01 -1.94
CA ALA A 53 11.41 0.68 -3.05
C ALA A 53 12.50 -0.15 -3.75
N PHE A 54 13.16 -1.04 -3.03
CA PHE A 54 14.22 -1.88 -3.59
C PHE A 54 14.00 -3.39 -3.44
N LEU A 55 12.90 -3.83 -2.83
CA LEU A 55 12.65 -5.25 -2.55
C LEU A 55 12.72 -6.12 -3.81
N ILE A 56 12.04 -5.70 -4.89
CA ILE A 56 12.04 -6.46 -6.13
C ILE A 56 13.43 -6.45 -6.79
N LEU A 57 14.14 -5.32 -6.72
CA LEU A 57 15.50 -5.20 -7.24
C LEU A 57 16.49 -6.07 -6.45
N TYR A 58 16.30 -6.20 -5.12
CA TYR A 58 17.07 -7.11 -4.29
C TYR A 58 16.83 -8.58 -4.68
N MET A 59 15.57 -8.98 -4.88
CA MET A 59 15.25 -10.34 -5.29
C MET A 59 15.87 -10.69 -6.64
N THR A 60 15.72 -9.81 -7.63
CA THR A 60 16.22 -10.07 -8.99
C THR A 60 17.75 -10.00 -9.13
N SER A 61 18.42 -9.16 -8.32
CA SER A 61 19.86 -8.94 -8.47
C SER A 61 20.74 -9.67 -7.46
N ARG A 62 20.15 -10.24 -6.39
CA ARG A 62 20.90 -10.87 -5.30
C ARG A 62 20.33 -12.22 -4.89
N LEU A 63 19.04 -12.27 -4.51
CA LEU A 63 18.45 -13.48 -3.94
C LEU A 63 18.34 -14.60 -5.01
N PHE A 64 17.96 -14.23 -6.21
CA PHE A 64 17.76 -15.14 -7.35
C PHE A 64 18.77 -14.90 -8.50
N ASP A 65 19.96 -14.41 -8.17
CA ASP A 65 21.03 -14.12 -9.13
C ASP A 65 21.55 -15.34 -9.89
N LYS A 66 21.31 -16.55 -9.36
CA LYS A 66 21.71 -17.83 -9.98
C LYS A 66 20.70 -18.37 -11.00
N LEU A 67 19.50 -17.82 -11.02
CA LEU A 67 18.46 -18.19 -12.00
C LEU A 67 18.68 -17.45 -13.31
N SER A 68 18.04 -17.94 -14.37
CA SER A 68 17.93 -17.14 -15.61
C SER A 68 17.19 -15.83 -15.28
N GLN A 69 17.41 -14.77 -16.08
CA GLN A 69 16.74 -13.49 -15.84
C GLN A 69 15.21 -13.65 -15.85
N ALA A 70 14.65 -14.45 -16.76
CA ALA A 70 13.21 -14.69 -16.84
C ALA A 70 12.69 -15.41 -15.59
N ASP A 71 13.39 -16.44 -15.10
CA ASP A 71 13.00 -17.20 -13.91
C ASP A 71 13.12 -16.33 -12.65
N SER A 72 14.21 -15.57 -12.54
CA SER A 72 14.44 -14.64 -11.43
C SER A 72 13.36 -13.56 -11.36
N ASP A 73 13.01 -12.95 -12.49
CA ASP A 73 11.95 -11.97 -12.57
C ASP A 73 10.58 -12.59 -12.24
N GLY A 74 10.28 -13.77 -12.82
CA GLY A 74 9.03 -14.50 -12.59
C GLY A 74 8.83 -14.87 -11.12
N ALA A 75 9.85 -15.44 -10.47
CA ALA A 75 9.83 -15.74 -9.03
C ALA A 75 9.66 -14.46 -8.19
N SER A 76 10.41 -13.42 -8.52
CA SER A 76 10.35 -12.14 -7.80
C SER A 76 8.97 -11.48 -7.88
N TYR A 77 8.33 -11.48 -9.04
CA TYR A 77 6.97 -10.95 -9.19
C TYR A 77 5.93 -11.76 -8.41
N GLY A 78 6.04 -13.09 -8.44
CA GLY A 78 5.12 -13.95 -7.71
C GLY A 78 5.22 -13.76 -6.20
N ILE A 79 6.44 -13.78 -5.66
CA ILE A 79 6.73 -13.55 -4.24
C ILE A 79 6.31 -12.15 -3.81
N TYR A 80 6.60 -11.12 -4.61
CA TYR A 80 6.19 -9.75 -4.34
C TYR A 80 4.67 -9.64 -4.26
N GLY A 81 3.95 -10.28 -5.19
CA GLY A 81 2.48 -10.34 -5.19
C GLY A 81 1.92 -11.07 -3.97
N ALA A 82 2.45 -12.24 -3.62
CA ALA A 82 2.02 -13.03 -2.47
C ALA A 82 2.28 -12.31 -1.13
N PHE A 83 3.49 -11.77 -0.96
CA PHE A 83 3.85 -10.99 0.22
C PHE A 83 2.92 -9.81 0.45
N ASN A 84 2.72 -8.96 -0.57
CA ASN A 84 1.86 -7.79 -0.43
C ASN A 84 0.39 -8.19 -0.23
N ALA A 85 -0.09 -9.24 -0.88
CA ALA A 85 -1.45 -9.75 -0.66
C ALA A 85 -1.67 -10.17 0.79
N LEU A 86 -0.75 -10.94 1.38
CA LEU A 86 -0.82 -11.33 2.79
C LEU A 86 -0.67 -10.13 3.73
N LEU A 87 0.18 -9.16 3.38
CA LEU A 87 0.37 -7.93 4.15
C LEU A 87 -0.92 -7.10 4.21
N TYR A 88 -1.69 -7.04 3.13
CA TYR A 88 -2.98 -6.33 3.09
C TYR A 88 -4.17 -7.16 3.60
N ALA A 89 -4.03 -8.49 3.68
CA ALA A 89 -5.04 -9.35 4.31
C ALA A 89 -4.90 -9.43 5.84
N SER A 90 -3.67 -9.37 6.37
CA SER A 90 -3.36 -9.49 7.80
C SER A 90 -4.05 -8.46 8.72
N PRO A 91 -4.33 -7.20 8.29
CA PRO A 91 -5.06 -6.21 9.08
C PRO A 91 -6.43 -6.66 9.56
N LEU A 92 -7.10 -7.55 8.84
CA LEU A 92 -8.39 -8.10 9.25
C LEU A 92 -8.30 -8.82 10.60
N LEU A 93 -7.26 -9.65 10.78
CA LEU A 93 -7.05 -10.39 12.03
C LEU A 93 -6.48 -9.50 13.14
N GLY A 94 -5.48 -8.69 12.81
CA GLY A 94 -4.82 -7.82 13.80
C GLY A 94 -5.73 -6.75 14.36
N GLY A 95 -6.62 -6.17 13.55
CA GLY A 95 -7.64 -5.24 13.98
C GLY A 95 -8.64 -5.88 14.95
N MET A 96 -9.16 -7.07 14.60
CA MET A 96 -10.09 -7.81 15.48
C MET A 96 -9.47 -8.18 16.83
N LEU A 97 -8.21 -8.57 16.86
CA LEU A 97 -7.49 -8.91 18.10
C LEU A 97 -7.27 -7.67 18.97
N ALA A 98 -6.98 -6.53 18.36
CA ALA A 98 -6.82 -5.28 19.09
C ALA A 98 -8.14 -4.81 19.70
N ASP A 99 -9.20 -4.76 18.91
CA ASP A 99 -10.51 -4.27 19.37
C ASP A 99 -11.11 -5.11 20.49
N LYS A 100 -10.99 -6.44 20.37
CA LYS A 100 -11.66 -7.37 21.29
C LYS A 100 -10.81 -7.81 22.47
N LEU A 101 -9.46 -7.72 22.37
CA LEU A 101 -8.62 -8.43 23.32
C LEU A 101 -7.45 -7.60 23.86
N ILE A 102 -6.48 -7.21 23.02
CA ILE A 102 -5.22 -6.64 23.49
C ILE A 102 -5.19 -5.12 23.59
N GLY A 103 -6.15 -4.42 22.97
CA GLY A 103 -6.21 -2.97 22.89
C GLY A 103 -5.23 -2.36 21.89
N PHE A 104 -5.51 -1.13 21.46
CA PHE A 104 -4.73 -0.45 20.41
C PHE A 104 -3.25 -0.28 20.76
N ARG A 105 -2.94 0.09 22.02
CA ARG A 105 -1.54 0.37 22.42
C ARG A 105 -0.64 -0.85 22.27
N LYS A 106 -1.10 -2.01 22.76
CA LYS A 106 -0.32 -3.24 22.66
C LYS A 106 -0.21 -3.73 21.23
N ALA A 107 -1.30 -3.64 20.46
CA ALA A 107 -1.30 -4.01 19.06
C ALA A 107 -0.27 -3.18 18.26
N ILE A 108 -0.27 -1.85 18.39
CA ILE A 108 0.67 -0.96 17.71
C ILE A 108 2.13 -1.28 18.09
N ILE A 109 2.42 -1.47 19.39
CA ILE A 109 3.78 -1.80 19.85
C ILE A 109 4.22 -3.17 19.32
N THR A 110 3.36 -4.20 19.45
CA THR A 110 3.66 -5.55 18.95
C THR A 110 3.90 -5.53 17.45
N GLY A 111 3.00 -4.88 16.67
CA GLY A 111 3.14 -4.76 15.24
C GLY A 111 4.43 -4.06 14.83
N GLY A 112 4.74 -2.94 15.46
CA GLY A 112 5.97 -2.20 15.19
C GLY A 112 7.25 -2.96 15.55
N LEU A 113 7.25 -3.70 16.64
CA LEU A 113 8.40 -4.56 17.02
C LEU A 113 8.59 -5.71 16.02
N PHE A 114 7.50 -6.35 15.59
CA PHE A 114 7.56 -7.40 14.56
C PHE A 114 8.11 -6.85 13.25
N MET A 115 7.61 -5.69 12.79
CA MET A 115 8.10 -5.06 11.56
C MET A 115 9.57 -4.65 11.67
N SER A 116 9.99 -4.06 12.81
CA SER A 116 11.40 -3.72 13.03
C SER A 116 12.28 -4.96 13.02
N PHE A 117 11.86 -6.02 13.71
CA PHE A 117 12.61 -7.29 13.75
C PHE A 117 12.70 -7.92 12.36
N GLY A 118 11.60 -7.94 11.58
CA GLY A 118 11.59 -8.42 10.20
C GLY A 118 12.61 -7.71 9.31
N GLN A 119 12.68 -6.37 9.38
CA GLN A 119 13.69 -5.58 8.67
C GLN A 119 15.13 -5.90 9.10
N ILE A 120 15.35 -6.11 10.40
CA ILE A 120 16.68 -6.49 10.92
C ILE A 120 17.09 -7.89 10.43
N VAL A 121 16.14 -8.84 10.38
CA VAL A 121 16.37 -10.17 9.80
C VAL A 121 16.74 -10.07 8.32
N LEU A 122 16.02 -9.25 7.55
CA LEU A 122 16.34 -9.00 6.13
C LEU A 122 17.72 -8.33 5.97
N ALA A 123 18.07 -7.38 6.84
CA ALA A 123 19.38 -6.72 6.83
C ALA A 123 20.50 -7.73 7.13
N TYR A 124 20.31 -8.57 8.13
CA TYR A 124 21.25 -9.64 8.47
C TYR A 124 21.41 -10.62 7.31
N ASN A 125 20.29 -11.04 6.70
CA ASN A 125 20.31 -11.94 5.54
C ASN A 125 21.11 -11.36 4.38
N ALA A 126 20.80 -10.13 4.00
CA ALA A 126 21.48 -9.44 2.90
C ALA A 126 22.99 -9.21 3.17
N PHE A 127 23.41 -9.17 4.45
CA PHE A 127 24.82 -9.05 4.83
C PHE A 127 25.55 -10.40 4.83
N ASN A 128 24.88 -11.52 5.16
CA ASN A 128 25.48 -12.83 5.42
C ASN A 128 25.27 -13.89 4.33
N GLY A 129 24.79 -13.53 3.14
CA GLY A 129 24.79 -14.44 1.98
C GLY A 129 23.41 -14.81 1.41
N ASP A 130 22.39 -13.99 1.61
CA ASP A 130 21.13 -14.00 0.86
C ASP A 130 20.40 -15.37 0.85
N THR A 131 20.12 -15.93 2.05
CA THR A 131 19.39 -17.20 2.17
C THR A 131 17.88 -16.99 2.04
N GLU A 132 17.21 -17.84 1.26
CA GLU A 132 15.75 -17.78 1.08
C GLU A 132 14.99 -17.93 2.39
N LEU A 133 15.44 -18.83 3.30
CA LEU A 133 14.78 -19.06 4.58
C LEU A 133 14.67 -17.77 5.41
N LEU A 134 15.78 -17.06 5.62
CA LEU A 134 15.79 -15.83 6.42
C LEU A 134 15.03 -14.71 5.70
N PHE A 135 15.07 -14.69 4.38
CA PHE A 135 14.31 -13.75 3.57
C PHE A 135 12.80 -13.91 3.81
N PHE A 136 12.25 -15.11 3.67
CA PHE A 136 10.83 -15.38 3.89
C PHE A 136 10.42 -15.16 5.35
N VAL A 137 11.26 -15.52 6.32
CA VAL A 137 11.02 -15.22 7.73
C VAL A 137 10.94 -13.72 7.97
N GLY A 138 11.86 -12.93 7.42
CA GLY A 138 11.84 -11.47 7.53
C GLY A 138 10.56 -10.85 6.95
N LEU A 139 10.16 -11.26 5.74
CA LEU A 139 8.91 -10.82 5.11
C LEU A 139 7.67 -11.21 5.93
N SER A 140 7.68 -12.38 6.57
CA SER A 140 6.58 -12.84 7.41
C SER A 140 6.40 -11.98 8.65
N PHE A 141 7.49 -11.62 9.32
CA PHE A 141 7.43 -10.66 10.43
C PHE A 141 6.87 -9.32 10.00
N LEU A 142 7.22 -8.83 8.81
CA LEU A 142 6.67 -7.59 8.26
C LEU A 142 5.16 -7.70 8.01
N ALA A 143 4.71 -8.78 7.37
CA ALA A 143 3.30 -8.97 7.05
C ALA A 143 2.42 -9.11 8.30
N ILE A 144 2.86 -9.89 9.29
CA ILE A 144 2.16 -10.06 10.56
C ILE A 144 2.18 -8.76 11.37
N GLY A 145 3.33 -8.10 11.43
CA GLY A 145 3.49 -6.83 12.15
C GLY A 145 2.60 -5.72 11.57
N ASN A 146 2.51 -5.62 10.25
CA ASN A 146 1.61 -4.69 9.57
C ASN A 146 0.15 -4.95 9.95
N GLY A 147 -0.25 -6.23 10.07
CA GLY A 147 -1.57 -6.61 10.51
C GLY A 147 -1.94 -6.05 11.88
N PHE A 148 -1.02 -6.05 12.82
CA PHE A 148 -1.22 -5.47 14.15
C PHE A 148 -1.09 -3.94 14.18
N PHE A 149 -0.29 -3.33 13.33
CA PHE A 149 -0.01 -1.90 13.38
C PHE A 149 -1.02 -1.07 12.59
N LYS A 150 -1.16 -1.34 11.29
CA LYS A 150 -1.84 -0.50 10.32
C LYS A 150 -3.31 -0.20 10.63
N PRO A 151 -4.19 -1.18 10.93
CA PRO A 151 -5.59 -0.90 11.21
C PRO A 151 -5.76 -0.15 12.53
N ASN A 152 -4.85 -0.35 13.47
CA ASN A 152 -5.01 0.08 14.84
C ASN A 152 -4.55 1.51 15.10
N ILE A 153 -3.52 2.00 14.40
CA ILE A 153 -3.02 3.35 14.64
C ILE A 153 -4.01 4.43 14.20
N SER A 154 -4.64 4.26 13.04
CA SER A 154 -5.66 5.20 12.54
C SER A 154 -6.96 5.12 13.36
N SER A 155 -7.40 3.91 13.73
CA SER A 155 -8.54 3.71 14.62
C SER A 155 -8.29 4.35 15.98
N PHE A 156 -7.08 4.18 16.53
CA PHE A 156 -6.70 4.80 17.80
C PHE A 156 -6.72 6.31 17.73
N LEU A 157 -6.25 6.94 16.65
CA LEU A 157 -6.38 8.38 16.43
C LEU A 157 -7.83 8.83 16.51
N GLY A 158 -8.74 8.08 15.90
CA GLY A 158 -10.18 8.38 15.92
C GLY A 158 -10.78 8.49 17.31
N THR A 159 -10.20 7.79 18.31
CA THR A 159 -10.72 7.81 19.69
C THR A 159 -10.44 9.12 20.46
N PHE A 160 -9.59 9.99 19.95
CA PHE A 160 -9.27 11.29 20.57
C PHE A 160 -10.20 12.43 20.15
N TYR A 161 -11.12 12.16 19.23
CA TYR A 161 -12.08 13.14 18.71
C TYR A 161 -13.50 12.58 18.82
N ASP A 162 -14.41 13.40 19.30
CA ASP A 162 -15.82 13.08 19.33
C ASP A 162 -16.38 12.96 17.90
N ARG A 163 -17.53 12.29 17.77
CA ARG A 163 -18.13 12.03 16.45
C ARG A 163 -18.40 13.31 15.65
N ASN A 164 -18.75 14.40 16.34
CA ASN A 164 -19.10 15.70 15.75
C ASN A 164 -18.00 16.77 15.93
N ASP A 165 -16.79 16.38 16.34
CA ASP A 165 -15.68 17.31 16.49
C ASP A 165 -15.20 17.81 15.13
N SER A 166 -15.37 19.11 14.86
CA SER A 166 -14.98 19.75 13.61
C SER A 166 -13.46 19.67 13.31
N ARG A 167 -12.64 19.40 14.34
CA ARG A 167 -11.18 19.25 14.20
C ARG A 167 -10.77 17.87 13.70
N LYS A 168 -11.69 16.89 13.69
CA LYS A 168 -11.39 15.50 13.34
C LYS A 168 -10.82 15.37 11.93
N ASP A 169 -11.43 16.02 10.95
CA ASP A 169 -10.98 15.97 9.56
C ASP A 169 -9.59 16.59 9.39
N SER A 170 -9.33 17.72 10.05
CA SER A 170 -8.01 18.35 10.08
C SER A 170 -6.96 17.44 10.71
N ALA A 171 -7.31 16.73 11.80
CA ALA A 171 -6.40 15.78 12.44
C ALA A 171 -6.02 14.61 11.51
N PHE A 172 -7.00 14.04 10.82
CA PHE A 172 -6.73 12.98 9.83
C PHE A 172 -5.92 13.49 8.63
N THR A 173 -6.12 14.75 8.23
CA THR A 173 -5.28 15.40 7.20
C THR A 173 -3.82 15.49 7.63
N ILE A 174 -3.56 15.93 8.88
CA ILE A 174 -2.20 15.97 9.45
C ILE A 174 -1.61 14.55 9.53
N PHE A 175 -2.39 13.58 9.98
CA PHE A 175 -1.97 12.18 10.06
C PHE A 175 -1.60 11.63 8.67
N TYR A 176 -2.43 11.88 7.65
CA TYR A 176 -2.19 11.50 6.27
C TYR A 176 -0.93 12.18 5.67
N MET A 177 -0.65 13.41 6.05
CA MET A 177 0.60 14.07 5.70
C MET A 177 1.81 13.29 6.23
N GLY A 178 1.75 12.74 7.46
CA GLY A 178 2.80 11.88 8.01
C GLY A 178 3.06 10.64 7.15
N ILE A 179 2.00 10.00 6.65
CA ILE A 179 2.08 8.87 5.71
C ILE A 179 2.91 9.25 4.48
N ASN A 180 2.57 10.38 3.85
CA ASN A 180 3.22 10.81 2.61
C ASN A 180 4.65 11.31 2.82
N ILE A 181 4.96 11.93 3.96
CA ILE A 181 6.33 12.32 4.30
C ILE A 181 7.21 11.08 4.49
N GLY A 182 6.71 10.06 5.22
CA GLY A 182 7.40 8.79 5.36
C GLY A 182 7.64 8.11 4.01
N ALA A 183 6.60 8.03 3.17
CA ALA A 183 6.67 7.46 1.82
C ALA A 183 7.59 8.25 0.87
N PHE A 184 7.72 9.56 1.05
CA PHE A 184 8.61 10.42 0.28
C PHE A 184 10.09 10.22 0.66
N LEU A 185 10.40 10.26 1.97
CA LEU A 185 11.78 10.16 2.46
C LEU A 185 12.37 8.75 2.33
N ALA A 186 11.53 7.74 2.45
CA ALA A 186 11.97 6.35 2.56
C ALA A 186 12.71 5.85 1.30
N PRO A 187 12.17 5.96 0.07
CA PRO A 187 12.89 5.57 -1.12
C PRO A 187 14.13 6.43 -1.37
N LEU A 188 14.08 7.72 -1.03
CA LEU A 188 15.24 8.62 -1.15
C LEU A 188 16.40 8.17 -0.25
N THR A 189 16.10 7.60 0.92
CA THR A 189 17.12 7.25 1.93
C THR A 189 17.47 5.76 1.86
N CYS A 190 16.50 4.89 2.19
CA CYS A 190 16.72 3.44 2.23
C CYS A 190 17.04 2.88 0.84
N GLY A 191 16.30 3.35 -0.18
CA GLY A 191 16.51 2.93 -1.55
C GLY A 191 17.88 3.35 -2.09
N TYR A 192 18.28 4.59 -1.87
CA TYR A 192 19.60 5.08 -2.27
C TYR A 192 20.73 4.28 -1.61
N LEU A 193 20.69 4.12 -0.28
CA LEU A 193 21.73 3.38 0.44
C LEU A 193 21.75 1.89 0.12
N ALA A 194 20.60 1.29 -0.16
CA ALA A 194 20.52 -0.10 -0.58
C ALA A 194 21.25 -0.36 -1.90
N ARG A 195 21.16 0.56 -2.84
CA ARG A 195 21.69 0.41 -4.20
C ARG A 195 23.13 0.92 -4.33
N GLU A 196 23.44 2.06 -3.73
CA GLU A 196 24.75 2.71 -3.85
C GLU A 196 25.80 2.14 -2.88
N VAL A 197 25.34 1.59 -1.74
CA VAL A 197 26.28 1.08 -0.73
C VAL A 197 26.10 -0.44 -0.54
N HIS A 198 24.98 -0.86 0.06
CA HIS A 198 24.66 -2.27 0.25
C HIS A 198 23.20 -2.45 0.65
N TYR A 199 22.52 -3.50 0.15
CA TYR A 199 21.12 -3.79 0.44
C TYR A 199 20.82 -3.94 1.94
N SER A 200 21.77 -4.49 2.71
CA SER A 200 21.62 -4.62 4.17
C SER A 200 21.42 -3.27 4.87
N LEU A 201 22.03 -2.19 4.38
CA LEU A 201 21.86 -0.85 4.97
C LEU A 201 20.47 -0.29 4.70
N GLY A 202 19.90 -0.56 3.53
CA GLY A 202 18.52 -0.17 3.21
C GLY A 202 17.52 -0.83 4.18
N PHE A 203 17.62 -2.14 4.37
CA PHE A 203 16.80 -2.87 5.33
C PHE A 203 17.05 -2.43 6.77
N LEU A 204 18.32 -2.26 7.18
CA LEU A 204 18.68 -1.84 8.53
C LEU A 204 18.07 -0.47 8.87
N LEU A 205 18.18 0.51 7.97
CA LEU A 205 17.60 1.83 8.17
C LEU A 205 16.06 1.79 8.25
N ALA A 206 15.42 0.98 7.41
CA ALA A 206 13.99 0.74 7.50
C ALA A 206 13.60 0.17 8.87
N GLY A 207 14.38 -0.79 9.40
CA GLY A 207 14.19 -1.37 10.73
C GLY A 207 14.41 -0.38 11.88
N LEU A 208 15.47 0.41 11.81
CA LEU A 208 15.77 1.46 12.80
C LEU A 208 14.73 2.58 12.77
N GLY A 209 14.23 2.95 11.59
CA GLY A 209 13.13 3.89 11.44
C GLY A 209 11.88 3.38 12.16
N MET A 210 11.48 2.12 11.93
CA MET A 210 10.35 1.51 12.61
C MET A 210 10.54 1.48 14.14
N LEU A 211 11.72 1.07 14.60
CA LEU A 211 12.05 1.06 16.02
C LEU A 211 11.95 2.45 16.64
N THR A 212 12.38 3.48 15.91
CA THR A 212 12.24 4.89 16.34
C THR A 212 10.76 5.25 16.51
N GLY A 213 9.90 4.87 15.57
CA GLY A 213 8.45 5.05 15.69
C GLY A 213 7.87 4.39 16.95
N VAL A 214 8.24 3.14 17.20
CA VAL A 214 7.83 2.40 18.42
C VAL A 214 8.32 3.08 19.69
N LEU A 215 9.59 3.52 19.73
CA LEU A 215 10.17 4.21 20.88
C LEU A 215 9.48 5.55 21.16
N VAL A 216 9.18 6.34 20.12
CA VAL A 216 8.43 7.59 20.26
C VAL A 216 7.03 7.31 20.82
N PHE A 217 6.33 6.33 20.27
CA PHE A 217 5.01 5.92 20.74
C PHE A 217 5.05 5.46 22.22
N TYR A 218 5.98 4.60 22.58
CA TYR A 218 6.10 4.05 23.93
C TYR A 218 6.48 5.10 24.97
N LYS A 219 7.47 5.94 24.69
CA LYS A 219 7.92 7.01 25.61
C LYS A 219 6.84 8.06 25.86
N ASN A 220 6.05 8.40 24.83
CA ASN A 220 4.98 9.40 24.93
C ASN A 220 3.62 8.82 25.34
N ARG A 221 3.55 7.57 25.81
CA ARG A 221 2.28 6.90 26.16
C ARG A 221 1.40 7.64 27.19
N ALA A 222 1.96 8.55 27.97
CA ALA A 222 1.24 9.37 28.94
C ALA A 222 0.23 10.32 28.25
N VAL A 223 0.52 10.78 27.02
CA VAL A 223 -0.38 11.68 26.28
C VAL A 223 -1.68 11.01 25.82
N PHE A 224 -1.79 9.69 25.95
CA PHE A 224 -2.98 8.94 25.55
C PHE A 224 -4.07 8.88 26.64
N GLU A 225 -3.82 9.40 27.84
CA GLU A 225 -4.82 9.61 28.89
C GLU A 225 -5.70 8.38 29.20
N GLY A 226 -5.09 7.19 29.28
CA GLY A 226 -5.81 5.93 29.53
C GLY A 226 -6.50 5.30 28.31
N LYS A 227 -6.64 6.00 27.18
CA LYS A 227 -7.24 5.42 25.96
C LYS A 227 -6.37 4.35 25.33
N GLY A 228 -6.97 3.41 24.59
CA GLY A 228 -6.30 2.36 23.84
C GLY A 228 -5.78 1.19 24.68
N LEU A 229 -6.19 1.10 25.95
CA LEU A 229 -5.95 -0.05 26.80
C LEU A 229 -6.86 -1.24 26.40
N PRO A 230 -6.52 -2.47 26.80
CA PRO A 230 -7.39 -3.63 26.58
C PRO A 230 -8.80 -3.38 27.13
N PRO A 231 -9.86 -3.81 26.43
CA PRO A 231 -11.25 -3.58 26.88
C PRO A 231 -11.57 -4.27 28.20
N ASP A 232 -10.97 -5.45 28.45
CA ASP A 232 -11.11 -6.22 29.68
C ASP A 232 -9.74 -6.77 30.10
N ILE A 233 -9.08 -6.07 31.02
CA ILE A 233 -7.76 -6.46 31.52
C ILE A 233 -7.79 -7.76 32.35
N PRO A 234 -8.75 -7.99 33.26
CA PRO A 234 -8.90 -9.27 33.96
C PRO A 234 -9.08 -10.43 33.00
N PHE A 235 -9.94 -10.31 31.99
CA PHE A 235 -10.16 -11.33 30.97
C PHE A 235 -8.87 -11.62 30.17
N LEU A 236 -8.17 -10.58 29.73
CA LEU A 236 -6.91 -10.73 28.99
C LEU A 236 -5.83 -11.48 29.79
N LYS A 237 -5.77 -11.25 31.11
CA LYS A 237 -4.80 -11.88 32.01
C LYS A 237 -5.27 -13.24 32.52
N SER A 238 -6.53 -13.62 32.34
CA SER A 238 -7.02 -14.93 32.76
C SER A 238 -6.40 -16.05 31.91
N SER A 239 -6.27 -17.23 32.50
CA SER A 239 -5.74 -18.43 31.81
C SER A 239 -6.59 -18.79 30.60
N PHE A 240 -5.92 -19.14 29.49
CA PHE A 240 -6.56 -19.55 28.24
C PHE A 240 -6.32 -21.03 27.95
N ILE A 241 -5.04 -21.45 27.84
CA ILE A 241 -4.65 -22.82 27.54
C ILE A 241 -3.33 -23.16 28.25
N ALA A 242 -3.24 -24.33 28.84
CA ALA A 242 -2.01 -24.83 29.51
C ALA A 242 -1.36 -23.83 30.52
N GLY A 243 -2.19 -23.03 31.21
CA GLY A 243 -1.71 -22.01 32.17
C GLY A 243 -1.23 -20.69 31.53
N ILE A 244 -1.19 -20.61 30.21
CA ILE A 244 -0.82 -19.39 29.47
C ILE A 244 -2.04 -18.45 29.47
N ASN A 245 -1.85 -17.18 29.80
CA ASN A 245 -2.90 -16.19 29.70
C ASN A 245 -3.15 -15.78 28.24
N ARG A 246 -4.31 -15.15 27.98
CA ARG A 246 -4.72 -14.75 26.63
C ARG A 246 -3.76 -13.77 25.96
N GLU A 247 -3.11 -12.90 26.74
CA GLU A 247 -2.12 -11.96 26.22
C GLU A 247 -0.92 -12.68 25.60
N TRP A 248 -0.34 -13.62 26.36
CA TRP A 248 0.75 -14.46 25.86
C TRP A 248 0.31 -15.38 24.73
N ALA A 249 -0.92 -15.90 24.80
CA ALA A 249 -1.47 -16.72 23.71
C ALA A 249 -1.53 -15.97 22.37
N VAL A 250 -1.90 -14.67 22.38
CA VAL A 250 -1.87 -13.83 21.17
C VAL A 250 -0.44 -13.63 20.67
N LEU A 251 0.52 -13.33 21.55
CA LEU A 251 1.92 -13.12 21.16
C LEU A 251 2.56 -14.42 20.63
N ILE A 252 2.37 -15.53 21.31
CA ILE A 252 2.84 -16.86 20.87
C ILE A 252 2.17 -17.23 19.54
N GLY A 253 0.86 -17.02 19.41
CA GLY A 253 0.13 -17.25 18.18
C GLY A 253 0.68 -16.44 17.00
N ALA A 254 1.02 -15.17 17.23
CA ALA A 254 1.65 -14.32 16.21
C ALA A 254 3.03 -14.87 15.78
N PHE A 255 3.85 -15.35 16.72
CA PHE A 255 5.12 -16.02 16.39
C PHE A 255 4.92 -17.35 15.65
N LEU A 256 3.93 -18.15 16.04
CA LEU A 256 3.59 -19.41 15.35
C LEU A 256 3.04 -19.19 13.93
N LEU A 257 2.51 -18.01 13.63
CA LEU A 257 2.11 -17.63 12.27
C LEU A 257 3.32 -17.32 11.36
N VAL A 258 4.51 -17.04 11.89
CA VAL A 258 5.69 -16.72 11.07
C VAL A 258 6.03 -17.85 10.09
N PRO A 259 6.21 -19.12 10.49
CA PRO A 259 6.47 -20.19 9.53
C PRO A 259 5.29 -20.41 8.55
N VAL A 260 4.06 -20.18 8.97
CA VAL A 260 2.89 -20.27 8.09
C VAL A 260 2.95 -19.21 7.00
N PHE A 261 3.20 -17.95 7.36
CA PHE A 261 3.34 -16.86 6.40
C PHE A 261 4.57 -17.05 5.49
N SER A 262 5.71 -17.54 6.04
CA SER A 262 6.90 -17.88 5.25
C SER A 262 6.57 -18.91 4.17
N PHE A 263 5.86 -19.95 4.54
CA PHE A 263 5.40 -20.97 3.59
C PHE A 263 4.43 -20.39 2.54
N LEU A 264 3.45 -19.59 2.97
CA LEU A 264 2.47 -19.00 2.06
C LEU A 264 3.09 -17.99 1.09
N ILE A 265 4.08 -17.20 1.50
CA ILE A 265 4.80 -16.28 0.62
C ILE A 265 5.60 -17.07 -0.42
N GLN A 266 6.25 -18.15 -0.02
CA GLN A 266 7.03 -19.02 -0.90
C GLN A 266 6.13 -19.84 -1.84
N ALA A 267 5.08 -20.45 -1.29
CA ALA A 267 4.08 -21.22 -2.02
C ALA A 267 2.97 -20.30 -2.55
N GLU A 268 3.32 -19.39 -3.43
CA GLU A 268 2.42 -18.35 -3.93
C GLU A 268 1.13 -18.88 -4.58
N GLU A 269 1.17 -20.06 -5.21
CA GLU A 269 -0.02 -20.71 -5.78
C GLU A 269 -1.02 -21.12 -4.69
N ILE A 270 -0.54 -21.60 -3.54
CA ILE A 270 -1.41 -21.94 -2.40
C ILE A 270 -2.06 -20.66 -1.87
N THR A 271 -1.31 -19.58 -1.80
CA THR A 271 -1.82 -18.27 -1.41
C THR A 271 -2.93 -17.80 -2.36
N ASP A 272 -2.83 -18.09 -3.66
CA ASP A 272 -3.88 -17.80 -4.63
C ASP A 272 -5.18 -18.54 -4.31
N TYR A 273 -5.11 -19.84 -4.06
CA TYR A 273 -6.30 -20.62 -3.70
C TYR A 273 -6.94 -20.12 -2.39
N ILE A 274 -6.14 -19.78 -1.39
CA ILE A 274 -6.65 -19.24 -0.12
C ILE A 274 -7.33 -17.89 -0.36
N LEU A 275 -6.71 -16.97 -1.11
CA LEU A 275 -7.29 -15.68 -1.43
C LEU A 275 -8.57 -15.82 -2.25
N LEU A 276 -8.59 -16.71 -3.24
CA LEU A 276 -9.80 -16.99 -4.02
C LEU A 276 -10.93 -17.51 -3.13
N LEU A 277 -10.65 -18.46 -2.24
CA LEU A 277 -11.63 -18.99 -1.29
C LEU A 277 -12.19 -17.89 -0.37
N VAL A 278 -11.30 -17.06 0.19
CA VAL A 278 -11.68 -15.92 1.04
C VAL A 278 -12.49 -14.90 0.23
N GLY A 279 -12.06 -14.59 -0.98
CA GLY A 279 -12.76 -13.65 -1.87
C GLY A 279 -14.13 -14.12 -2.27
N PHE A 280 -14.26 -15.38 -2.70
CA PHE A 280 -15.58 -15.96 -3.02
C PHE A 280 -16.48 -16.02 -1.79
N GLY A 281 -15.93 -16.33 -0.61
CA GLY A 281 -16.67 -16.29 0.65
C GLY A 281 -17.20 -14.89 0.98
N ILE A 282 -16.34 -13.87 0.85
CA ILE A 282 -16.71 -12.46 1.08
C ILE A 282 -17.78 -12.00 0.07
N LEU A 283 -17.53 -12.22 -1.22
CA LEU A 283 -18.44 -11.80 -2.27
C LEU A 283 -19.75 -12.55 -2.20
N GLY A 284 -19.72 -13.86 -1.93
CA GLY A 284 -20.91 -14.69 -1.71
C GLY A 284 -21.74 -14.20 -0.52
N TYR A 285 -21.08 -13.87 0.59
CA TYR A 285 -21.77 -13.33 1.77
C TYR A 285 -22.41 -11.96 1.47
N ILE A 286 -21.71 -11.08 0.76
CA ILE A 286 -22.25 -9.75 0.39
C ILE A 286 -23.43 -9.91 -0.57
N LEU A 287 -23.33 -10.77 -1.60
CA LEU A 287 -24.43 -11.09 -2.52
C LEU A 287 -25.63 -11.66 -1.78
N PHE A 288 -25.40 -12.66 -0.91
CA PHE A 288 -26.46 -13.24 -0.11
C PHE A 288 -27.21 -12.18 0.69
N ASN A 289 -26.50 -11.27 1.38
CA ASN A 289 -27.14 -10.19 2.12
C ASN A 289 -27.82 -9.17 1.19
N ALA A 290 -27.25 -8.89 0.02
CA ALA A 290 -27.85 -7.97 -0.95
C ALA A 290 -29.22 -8.48 -1.47
N PHE A 291 -29.36 -9.79 -1.68
CA PHE A 291 -30.60 -10.38 -2.16
C PHE A 291 -31.58 -10.75 -1.04
N LYS A 292 -31.09 -10.97 0.19
CA LYS A 292 -31.92 -11.32 1.34
C LYS A 292 -32.36 -10.12 2.18
N SER A 293 -31.83 -8.92 1.91
CA SER A 293 -32.20 -7.72 2.66
C SER A 293 -33.69 -7.43 2.52
N ASP A 294 -34.36 -7.23 3.65
CA ASP A 294 -35.76 -6.82 3.69
C ASP A 294 -35.95 -5.41 3.11
N GLU A 295 -34.89 -4.58 3.14
CA GLU A 295 -34.84 -3.24 2.56
C GLU A 295 -34.15 -3.29 1.20
N LYS A 296 -34.92 -3.13 0.13
CA LYS A 296 -34.41 -3.09 -1.26
C LYS A 296 -33.24 -2.09 -1.43
N GLU A 297 -33.26 -1.00 -0.70
CA GLU A 297 -32.23 0.03 -0.75
C GLU A 297 -30.87 -0.47 -0.23
N GLU A 298 -30.86 -1.20 0.90
CA GLU A 298 -29.63 -1.80 1.43
C GLU A 298 -29.04 -2.81 0.46
N GLY A 299 -29.87 -3.67 -0.13
CA GLY A 299 -29.44 -4.64 -1.12
C GLY A 299 -28.79 -3.97 -2.34
N GLN A 300 -29.42 -2.90 -2.86
CA GLN A 300 -28.89 -2.14 -3.98
C GLN A 300 -27.57 -1.43 -3.64
N ARG A 301 -27.43 -0.87 -2.44
CA ARG A 301 -26.16 -0.27 -1.96
C ARG A 301 -25.02 -1.30 -1.88
N LEU A 302 -25.29 -2.53 -1.44
CA LEU A 302 -24.30 -3.60 -1.44
C LEU A 302 -23.88 -4.02 -2.85
N LEU A 303 -24.79 -4.01 -3.85
CA LEU A 303 -24.44 -4.24 -5.25
C LEU A 303 -23.57 -3.11 -5.82
N VAL A 304 -23.82 -1.85 -5.44
CA VAL A 304 -22.92 -0.74 -5.78
C VAL A 304 -21.54 -0.95 -5.17
N PHE A 305 -21.47 -1.35 -3.90
CA PHE A 305 -20.20 -1.69 -3.25
C PHE A 305 -19.43 -2.73 -4.05
N MET A 306 -20.08 -3.82 -4.49
CA MET A 306 -19.42 -4.86 -5.29
C MET A 306 -18.87 -4.33 -6.62
N ALA A 307 -19.63 -3.52 -7.34
CA ALA A 307 -19.15 -2.91 -8.59
C ALA A 307 -17.91 -2.04 -8.34
N LEU A 308 -17.92 -1.22 -7.30
CA LEU A 308 -16.78 -0.38 -6.93
C LEU A 308 -15.59 -1.21 -6.40
N PHE A 309 -15.83 -2.32 -5.70
CA PHE A 309 -14.81 -3.26 -5.25
C PHE A 309 -13.98 -3.82 -6.41
N PHE A 310 -14.63 -4.26 -7.49
CA PHE A 310 -13.93 -4.77 -8.67
C PHE A 310 -13.12 -3.68 -9.38
N VAL A 311 -13.67 -2.48 -9.53
CA VAL A 311 -12.94 -1.35 -10.13
C VAL A 311 -11.72 -0.97 -9.26
N HIS A 312 -11.88 -0.94 -7.95
CA HIS A 312 -10.82 -0.67 -6.98
C HIS A 312 -9.69 -1.73 -7.04
N MET A 313 -10.06 -3.00 -7.15
CA MET A 313 -9.12 -4.11 -7.31
C MET A 313 -8.26 -3.94 -8.57
N ILE A 314 -8.87 -3.64 -9.71
CA ILE A 314 -8.16 -3.44 -10.99
C ILE A 314 -7.28 -2.19 -10.92
N PHE A 315 -7.77 -1.10 -10.35
CA PHE A 315 -6.99 0.12 -10.16
C PHE A 315 -5.70 -0.18 -9.38
N TRP A 316 -5.80 -0.85 -8.22
CA TRP A 316 -4.64 -1.16 -7.40
C TRP A 316 -3.71 -2.20 -8.03
N ALA A 317 -4.22 -3.15 -8.80
CA ALA A 317 -3.39 -4.11 -9.53
C ALA A 317 -2.38 -3.42 -10.47
N LEU A 318 -2.79 -2.32 -11.05
CA LEU A 318 -1.97 -1.53 -11.98
C LEU A 318 -1.16 -0.45 -11.25
N PHE A 319 -1.76 0.25 -10.31
CA PHE A 319 -1.07 1.29 -9.54
C PHE A 319 0.15 0.72 -8.77
N GLU A 320 -0.01 -0.46 -8.18
CA GLU A 320 1.03 -1.12 -7.40
C GLU A 320 2.18 -1.73 -8.22
N GLN A 321 2.08 -1.68 -9.58
CA GLN A 321 3.22 -1.99 -10.46
C GLN A 321 4.41 -1.04 -10.23
N ALA A 322 4.20 0.11 -9.60
CA ALA A 322 5.26 1.03 -9.22
C ALA A 322 6.37 0.37 -8.38
N GLY A 323 6.00 -0.56 -7.48
CA GLY A 323 6.98 -1.35 -6.71
C GLY A 323 7.40 -2.66 -7.39
N GLY A 324 6.75 -3.03 -8.48
CA GLY A 324 6.96 -4.25 -9.26
C GLY A 324 7.57 -3.99 -10.63
N SER A 325 6.79 -4.23 -11.69
CA SER A 325 7.28 -4.20 -13.07
C SER A 325 7.75 -2.81 -13.54
N ILE A 326 7.14 -1.73 -13.07
CA ILE A 326 7.59 -0.37 -13.40
C ILE A 326 8.97 -0.10 -12.77
N ASN A 327 9.25 -0.65 -11.59
CA ASN A 327 10.55 -0.53 -10.95
C ASN A 327 11.65 -1.23 -11.79
N ILE A 328 11.38 -2.45 -12.28
CA ILE A 328 12.30 -3.20 -13.16
C ILE A 328 12.45 -2.51 -14.53
N LEU A 329 11.34 -2.04 -15.14
CA LEU A 329 11.41 -1.25 -16.37
C LEU A 329 12.30 -0.01 -16.19
N THR A 330 12.12 0.69 -15.07
CA THR A 330 12.90 1.91 -14.76
C THR A 330 14.37 1.58 -14.58
N ASP A 331 14.68 0.46 -13.92
CA ASP A 331 16.07 0.04 -13.70
C ASP A 331 16.81 -0.26 -15.00
N ARG A 332 16.16 -0.98 -15.91
CA ARG A 332 16.79 -1.54 -17.11
C ARG A 332 16.74 -0.63 -18.34
N TYR A 333 15.66 0.15 -18.49
CA TYR A 333 15.35 0.82 -19.77
C TYR A 333 15.20 2.33 -19.67
N VAL A 334 15.31 2.96 -18.50
CA VAL A 334 15.12 4.42 -18.34
C VAL A 334 16.46 5.15 -18.18
N ASN A 335 16.61 6.27 -18.88
CA ASN A 335 17.72 7.19 -18.63
C ASN A 335 17.46 7.96 -17.31
N LYS A 336 18.11 7.53 -16.26
CA LYS A 336 17.88 8.01 -14.88
C LYS A 336 18.69 9.27 -14.51
N HIS A 337 19.59 9.70 -15.37
CA HIS A 337 20.45 10.89 -15.13
C HIS A 337 21.15 10.90 -13.76
N GLY A 338 21.59 9.73 -13.27
CA GLY A 338 22.27 9.58 -11.98
C GLY A 338 21.35 9.56 -10.75
N ILE A 339 20.04 9.40 -10.96
CA ILE A 339 19.06 9.12 -9.90
C ILE A 339 18.96 7.60 -9.74
N GLU A 340 18.97 7.09 -8.52
CA GLU A 340 18.77 5.67 -8.28
C GLU A 340 17.32 5.22 -8.56
N THR A 341 17.17 4.03 -9.13
CA THR A 341 15.87 3.48 -9.54
C THR A 341 14.84 3.50 -8.41
N SER A 342 15.25 3.05 -7.23
CA SER A 342 14.38 3.03 -6.04
C SER A 342 13.86 4.41 -5.64
N GLN A 343 14.60 5.49 -5.91
CA GLN A 343 14.21 6.86 -5.57
C GLN A 343 13.00 7.35 -6.38
N PHE A 344 12.73 6.78 -7.57
CA PHE A 344 11.55 7.14 -8.37
C PHE A 344 10.23 6.87 -7.66
N GLN A 345 10.18 5.93 -6.72
CA GLN A 345 8.96 5.67 -5.94
C GLN A 345 8.59 6.84 -5.01
N SER A 346 9.52 7.75 -4.69
CA SER A 346 9.21 9.00 -3.97
C SER A 346 8.36 9.98 -4.79
N VAL A 347 8.34 9.85 -6.12
CA VAL A 347 7.63 10.77 -7.03
C VAL A 347 6.14 10.77 -6.77
N ASN A 348 5.53 9.61 -6.51
CA ASN A 348 4.12 9.52 -6.15
C ASN A 348 3.83 10.33 -4.87
N ALA A 349 4.56 10.08 -3.79
CA ALA A 349 4.36 10.80 -2.53
C ALA A 349 4.59 12.31 -2.68
N LEU A 350 5.59 12.72 -3.48
CA LEU A 350 5.82 14.13 -3.81
C LEU A 350 4.61 14.74 -4.53
N PHE A 351 4.09 14.05 -5.54
CA PHE A 351 2.91 14.52 -6.27
C PHE A 351 1.67 14.56 -5.37
N ILE A 352 1.49 13.62 -4.45
CA ILE A 352 0.39 13.70 -3.47
C ILE A 352 0.54 14.97 -2.62
N ILE A 353 1.73 15.25 -2.07
CA ILE A 353 1.98 16.45 -1.24
C ILE A 353 1.64 17.73 -2.01
N LEU A 354 2.01 17.79 -3.29
CA LEU A 354 1.80 18.98 -4.13
C LEU A 354 0.35 19.09 -4.64
N LEU A 355 -0.26 17.98 -5.03
CA LEU A 355 -1.54 17.99 -5.76
C LEU A 355 -2.76 17.76 -4.87
N ALA A 356 -2.63 17.18 -3.66
CA ALA A 356 -3.78 16.98 -2.78
C ALA A 356 -4.50 18.31 -2.41
N PRO A 357 -3.80 19.43 -2.11
CA PRO A 357 -4.46 20.72 -1.92
C PRO A 357 -5.20 21.21 -3.17
N VAL A 358 -4.62 20.98 -4.36
CA VAL A 358 -5.23 21.35 -5.64
C VAL A 358 -6.51 20.55 -5.88
N PHE A 359 -6.48 19.24 -5.66
CA PHE A 359 -7.65 18.38 -5.79
C PHE A 359 -8.74 18.73 -4.78
N THR A 360 -8.37 19.04 -3.52
CA THR A 360 -9.31 19.52 -2.51
C THR A 360 -9.99 20.82 -2.96
N TRP A 361 -9.23 21.75 -3.53
CA TRP A 361 -9.78 22.99 -4.08
C TRP A 361 -10.72 22.72 -5.26
N ILE A 362 -10.32 21.85 -6.22
CA ILE A 362 -11.15 21.47 -7.37
C ILE A 362 -12.50 20.91 -6.90
N TRP A 363 -12.47 19.91 -5.98
CA TRP A 363 -13.71 19.31 -5.48
C TRP A 363 -14.58 20.30 -4.73
N THR A 364 -13.99 21.20 -3.94
CA THR A 364 -14.73 22.26 -3.23
C THR A 364 -15.41 23.24 -4.21
N VAL A 365 -14.69 23.67 -5.25
CA VAL A 365 -15.25 24.60 -6.27
C VAL A 365 -16.36 23.92 -7.05
N LEU A 366 -16.14 22.67 -7.48
CA LEU A 366 -17.17 21.91 -8.21
C LEU A 366 -18.40 21.62 -7.33
N GLY A 367 -18.19 21.30 -6.06
CA GLY A 367 -19.27 21.08 -5.09
C GLY A 367 -20.12 22.33 -4.88
N ARG A 368 -19.50 23.50 -4.71
CA ARG A 368 -20.22 24.80 -4.62
C ARG A 368 -21.05 25.09 -5.86
N LYS A 369 -20.58 24.68 -7.04
CA LYS A 369 -21.29 24.83 -8.33
C LYS A 369 -22.29 23.71 -8.61
N LYS A 370 -22.44 22.71 -7.73
CA LYS A 370 -23.23 21.49 -7.92
C LYS A 370 -22.80 20.67 -9.18
N LEU A 371 -21.53 20.79 -9.56
CA LEU A 371 -20.91 20.10 -10.70
C LEU A 371 -19.94 18.99 -10.26
N GLU A 372 -19.84 18.72 -8.96
CA GLU A 372 -18.96 17.67 -8.43
C GLU A 372 -19.39 16.30 -8.99
N PRO A 373 -18.46 15.56 -9.62
CA PRO A 373 -18.75 14.23 -10.13
C PRO A 373 -19.17 13.30 -8.99
N ARG A 374 -20.16 12.47 -9.22
CA ARG A 374 -20.60 11.47 -8.27
C ARG A 374 -19.55 10.37 -8.15
N THR A 375 -19.60 9.60 -7.07
CA THR A 375 -18.63 8.55 -6.78
C THR A 375 -18.30 7.63 -7.95
N PRO A 376 -19.27 7.00 -8.68
CA PRO A 376 -18.91 6.15 -9.81
C PRO A 376 -18.15 6.89 -10.92
N MET A 377 -18.44 8.19 -11.11
CA MET A 377 -17.73 9.02 -12.09
C MET A 377 -16.31 9.40 -11.63
N LYS A 378 -16.07 9.56 -10.33
CA LYS A 378 -14.72 9.76 -9.80
C LYS A 378 -13.85 8.52 -10.03
N PHE A 379 -14.42 7.32 -9.84
CA PHE A 379 -13.77 6.05 -10.18
C PHE A 379 -13.52 5.92 -11.69
N PHE A 380 -14.47 6.32 -12.54
CA PHE A 380 -14.28 6.38 -13.99
C PHE A 380 -13.08 7.27 -14.36
N TYR A 381 -12.99 8.48 -13.81
CA TYR A 381 -11.86 9.37 -14.06
C TYR A 381 -10.54 8.80 -13.56
N ALA A 382 -10.53 8.11 -12.42
CA ALA A 382 -9.34 7.44 -11.93
C ALA A 382 -8.86 6.35 -12.91
N MET A 383 -9.77 5.55 -13.47
CA MET A 383 -9.44 4.55 -14.48
C MET A 383 -8.90 5.18 -15.77
N LEU A 384 -9.47 6.29 -16.24
CA LEU A 384 -8.92 7.00 -17.40
C LEU A 384 -7.51 7.52 -17.16
N GLN A 385 -7.24 8.04 -15.97
CA GLN A 385 -5.93 8.59 -15.63
C GLN A 385 -4.87 7.49 -15.53
N ILE A 386 -5.17 6.34 -14.93
CA ILE A 386 -4.21 5.23 -14.88
C ILE A 386 -3.93 4.69 -16.30
N ALA A 387 -4.95 4.59 -17.16
CA ALA A 387 -4.78 4.20 -18.55
C ALA A 387 -3.88 5.20 -19.31
N LEU A 388 -4.06 6.49 -19.09
CA LEU A 388 -3.24 7.53 -19.70
C LEU A 388 -1.79 7.45 -19.22
N GLY A 389 -1.55 7.19 -17.93
CA GLY A 389 -0.20 6.96 -17.40
C GLY A 389 0.49 5.79 -18.08
N TYR A 390 -0.21 4.65 -18.25
CA TYR A 390 0.31 3.52 -19.00
C TYR A 390 0.55 3.82 -20.47
N LEU A 391 -0.34 4.56 -21.11
CA LEU A 391 -0.13 4.97 -22.50
C LEU A 391 1.14 5.82 -22.66
N ILE A 392 1.40 6.74 -21.74
CA ILE A 392 2.60 7.58 -21.75
C ILE A 392 3.86 6.72 -21.68
N ILE A 393 3.96 5.79 -20.74
CA ILE A 393 5.17 4.95 -20.64
C ILE A 393 5.30 3.99 -21.83
N VAL A 394 4.21 3.50 -22.39
CA VAL A 394 4.22 2.68 -23.62
C VAL A 394 4.73 3.49 -24.82
N VAL A 395 4.31 4.76 -24.95
CA VAL A 395 4.83 5.65 -26.01
C VAL A 395 6.35 5.83 -25.85
N GLY A 396 6.82 6.10 -24.62
CA GLY A 396 8.25 6.20 -24.34
C GLY A 396 9.02 4.91 -24.65
N ALA A 397 8.47 3.75 -24.28
CA ALA A 397 9.09 2.45 -24.58
C ALA A 397 9.13 2.15 -26.09
N LYS A 398 8.04 2.44 -26.81
CA LYS A 398 7.99 2.26 -28.27
C LYS A 398 8.97 3.18 -29.01
N SER A 399 9.20 4.40 -28.51
CA SER A 399 10.11 5.34 -29.19
C SER A 399 11.57 4.85 -29.22
N ILE A 400 11.99 4.04 -28.24
CA ILE A 400 13.35 3.53 -28.15
C ILE A 400 13.49 2.08 -28.64
N LEU A 401 12.38 1.40 -28.95
CA LEU A 401 12.38 -0.02 -29.30
C LEU A 401 13.33 -0.36 -30.47
N PRO A 402 13.46 0.46 -31.54
CA PRO A 402 14.41 0.20 -32.60
C PRO A 402 15.89 0.24 -32.15
N GLU A 403 16.22 1.05 -31.15
CA GLU A 403 17.58 1.35 -30.70
C GLU A 403 17.93 0.67 -29.36
N VAL A 404 16.99 -0.05 -28.73
CA VAL A 404 17.20 -0.59 -27.37
C VAL A 404 18.32 -1.62 -27.29
N ASN A 405 18.52 -2.41 -28.35
CA ASN A 405 19.62 -3.36 -28.43
C ASN A 405 21.00 -2.68 -28.56
N GLU A 406 21.03 -1.42 -29.03
CA GLU A 406 22.21 -0.58 -29.17
C GLU A 406 22.42 0.35 -27.95
N GLY A 407 21.57 0.22 -26.93
CA GLY A 407 21.65 0.99 -25.69
C GLY A 407 20.69 2.17 -25.60
N GLY A 408 19.68 2.25 -26.48
CA GLY A 408 18.62 3.25 -26.37
C GLY A 408 17.88 3.18 -25.03
N LEU A 409 17.59 4.32 -24.40
CA LEU A 409 16.92 4.42 -23.10
C LEU A 409 15.72 5.35 -23.16
N ILE A 410 14.66 5.00 -22.44
CA ILE A 410 13.44 5.79 -22.31
C ILE A 410 13.76 7.11 -21.59
N PRO A 411 13.42 8.27 -22.15
CA PRO A 411 13.57 9.54 -21.45
C PRO A 411 12.78 9.59 -20.13
N ILE A 412 13.38 10.14 -19.08
CA ILE A 412 12.81 10.20 -17.72
C ILE A 412 11.41 10.83 -17.67
N VAL A 413 11.11 11.76 -18.60
CA VAL A 413 9.83 12.48 -18.65
C VAL A 413 8.63 11.55 -18.80
N PHE A 414 8.80 10.40 -19.47
CA PHE A 414 7.72 9.41 -19.63
C PHE A 414 7.38 8.72 -18.30
N VAL A 415 8.38 8.42 -17.48
CA VAL A 415 8.19 7.86 -16.14
C VAL A 415 7.53 8.90 -15.22
N LEU A 416 8.00 10.14 -15.23
CA LEU A 416 7.41 11.23 -14.44
C LEU A 416 5.96 11.52 -14.87
N GLY A 417 5.67 11.50 -16.18
CA GLY A 417 4.32 11.65 -16.71
C GLY A 417 3.39 10.51 -16.28
N MET A 418 3.88 9.27 -16.32
CA MET A 418 3.13 8.11 -15.81
C MET A 418 2.80 8.29 -14.31
N TYR A 419 3.79 8.61 -13.47
CA TYR A 419 3.55 8.83 -12.03
C TYR A 419 2.57 9.98 -11.78
N LEU A 420 2.61 11.06 -12.57
CA LEU A 420 1.67 12.16 -12.47
C LEU A 420 0.23 11.68 -12.65
N PHE A 421 -0.04 10.95 -13.72
CA PHE A 421 -1.40 10.47 -14.02
C PHE A 421 -1.84 9.35 -13.07
N HIS A 422 -0.95 8.47 -12.64
CA HIS A 422 -1.26 7.48 -11.62
C HIS A 422 -1.63 8.16 -10.29
N THR A 423 -0.88 9.18 -9.87
CA THR A 423 -1.15 9.93 -8.63
C THR A 423 -2.45 10.72 -8.69
N THR A 424 -2.74 11.37 -9.83
CA THR A 424 -4.02 12.09 -9.98
C THR A 424 -5.21 11.13 -10.02
N GLY A 425 -5.01 9.92 -10.57
CA GLY A 425 -5.98 8.82 -10.49
C GLY A 425 -6.23 8.39 -9.04
N GLU A 426 -5.17 8.20 -8.28
CA GLU A 426 -5.24 7.86 -6.85
C GLU A 426 -5.99 8.94 -6.05
N LEU A 427 -5.67 10.23 -6.25
CA LEU A 427 -6.35 11.35 -5.59
C LEU A 427 -7.85 11.46 -5.95
N SER A 428 -8.24 10.94 -7.11
CA SER A 428 -9.65 10.88 -7.51
C SER A 428 -10.42 9.75 -6.84
N LEU A 429 -9.76 8.64 -6.49
CA LEU A 429 -10.38 7.39 -6.03
C LEU A 429 -10.24 7.19 -4.51
N SER A 430 -9.04 7.34 -3.95
CA SER A 430 -8.74 6.88 -2.59
C SER A 430 -9.49 7.62 -1.48
N PRO A 431 -9.59 8.97 -1.47
CA PRO A 431 -10.32 9.67 -0.42
C PRO A 431 -11.82 9.36 -0.44
N VAL A 432 -12.35 9.08 -1.64
CA VAL A 432 -13.78 8.83 -1.86
C VAL A 432 -14.15 7.40 -1.48
N GLY A 433 -13.28 6.42 -1.80
CA GLY A 433 -13.56 5.00 -1.61
C GLY A 433 -13.93 4.64 -0.17
N LEU A 434 -13.10 4.99 0.80
CA LEU A 434 -13.35 4.69 2.21
C LEU A 434 -14.61 5.36 2.76
N SER A 435 -14.84 6.63 2.40
CA SER A 435 -16.05 7.37 2.81
C SER A 435 -17.31 6.72 2.27
N VAL A 436 -17.31 6.35 1.00
CA VAL A 436 -18.49 5.76 0.35
C VAL A 436 -18.77 4.35 0.86
N VAL A 437 -17.75 3.52 1.07
CA VAL A 437 -17.92 2.18 1.61
C VAL A 437 -18.64 2.20 2.95
N THR A 438 -18.26 3.10 3.86
CA THR A 438 -18.96 3.26 5.14
C THR A 438 -20.42 3.67 4.99
N LYS A 439 -20.72 4.54 4.02
CA LYS A 439 -22.09 5.03 3.76
C LYS A 439 -22.97 4.02 3.03
N LEU A 440 -22.39 3.16 2.19
CA LEU A 440 -23.10 2.11 1.48
C LEU A 440 -23.38 0.88 2.35
N SER A 441 -22.63 0.73 3.46
CA SER A 441 -22.70 -0.45 4.31
C SER A 441 -23.88 -0.38 5.29
N PRO A 442 -24.65 -1.49 5.48
CA PRO A 442 -25.59 -1.59 6.58
C PRO A 442 -24.88 -1.45 7.92
N VAL A 443 -25.52 -0.78 8.89
CA VAL A 443 -24.94 -0.48 10.22
C VAL A 443 -24.41 -1.77 10.90
N LYS A 444 -25.14 -2.88 10.76
CA LYS A 444 -24.79 -4.17 11.39
C LYS A 444 -23.53 -4.83 10.80
N THR A 445 -23.18 -4.52 9.55
CA THR A 445 -22.11 -5.21 8.80
C THR A 445 -21.01 -4.27 8.32
N VAL A 446 -21.04 -3.00 8.73
CA VAL A 446 -20.08 -1.97 8.26
C VAL A 446 -18.62 -2.38 8.46
N GLY A 447 -18.27 -2.98 9.59
CA GLY A 447 -16.91 -3.45 9.85
C GLY A 447 -16.46 -4.56 8.89
N PHE A 448 -17.36 -5.50 8.57
CA PHE A 448 -17.08 -6.57 7.60
C PHE A 448 -16.90 -6.01 6.19
N VAL A 449 -17.79 -5.11 5.74
CA VAL A 449 -17.72 -4.51 4.41
C VAL A 449 -16.47 -3.63 4.27
N MET A 450 -16.08 -2.91 5.32
CA MET A 450 -14.83 -2.15 5.36
C MET A 450 -13.59 -3.08 5.31
N GLY A 451 -13.61 -4.18 6.05
CA GLY A 451 -12.55 -5.20 5.96
C GLY A 451 -12.44 -5.79 4.55
N SER A 452 -13.58 -6.08 3.93
CA SER A 452 -13.66 -6.57 2.56
C SER A 452 -13.05 -5.58 1.56
N TRP A 453 -13.20 -4.27 1.78
CA TRP A 453 -12.58 -3.25 0.91
C TRP A 453 -11.06 -3.36 0.86
N PHE A 454 -10.39 -3.65 1.96
CA PHE A 454 -8.94 -3.86 1.96
C PHE A 454 -8.53 -5.16 1.27
N VAL A 455 -9.39 -6.18 1.27
CA VAL A 455 -9.14 -7.43 0.54
C VAL A 455 -9.08 -7.20 -0.98
N SER A 456 -9.77 -6.19 -1.54
CA SER A 456 -9.63 -5.83 -2.95
C SER A 456 -8.20 -5.40 -3.31
N ILE A 457 -7.47 -4.76 -2.39
CA ILE A 457 -6.06 -4.39 -2.58
C ILE A 457 -5.18 -5.65 -2.54
N ALA A 458 -5.47 -6.60 -1.65
CA ALA A 458 -4.75 -7.88 -1.61
C ALA A 458 -4.87 -8.64 -2.94
N PHE A 459 -6.07 -8.71 -3.51
CA PHE A 459 -6.29 -9.23 -4.87
C PHE A 459 -5.55 -8.41 -5.93
N GLY A 460 -5.58 -7.09 -5.81
CA GLY A 460 -4.84 -6.19 -6.70
C GLY A 460 -3.35 -6.55 -6.76
N HIS A 461 -2.71 -6.76 -5.62
CA HIS A 461 -1.30 -7.17 -5.56
C HIS A 461 -1.04 -8.54 -6.21
N LYS A 462 -1.94 -9.52 -6.02
CA LYS A 462 -1.78 -10.82 -6.70
C LYS A 462 -1.92 -10.71 -8.21
N ILE A 463 -2.94 -10.00 -8.69
CA ILE A 463 -3.09 -9.70 -10.13
C ILE A 463 -1.84 -8.98 -10.64
N GLY A 464 -1.31 -8.03 -9.86
CA GLY A 464 -0.06 -7.33 -10.18
C GLY A 464 1.13 -8.28 -10.33
N GLY A 465 1.26 -9.28 -9.44
CA GLY A 465 2.26 -10.34 -9.55
C GLY A 465 2.11 -11.16 -10.85
N TYR A 466 0.88 -11.54 -11.22
CA TYR A 466 0.62 -12.23 -12.49
C TYR A 466 0.98 -11.39 -13.72
N LEU A 467 0.65 -10.09 -13.71
CA LEU A 467 1.04 -9.18 -14.79
C LEU A 467 2.57 -9.11 -14.93
N GLY A 468 3.28 -9.09 -13.80
CA GLY A 468 4.74 -9.17 -13.79
C GLY A 468 5.27 -10.48 -14.40
N LYS A 469 4.67 -11.62 -14.02
CA LYS A 469 5.04 -12.93 -14.61
C LYS A 469 4.81 -12.99 -16.13
N LEU A 470 3.75 -12.36 -16.64
CA LEU A 470 3.52 -12.27 -18.08
C LEU A 470 4.62 -11.45 -18.79
N ILE A 471 5.20 -10.46 -18.10
CA ILE A 471 6.35 -9.70 -18.61
C ILE A 471 7.62 -10.56 -18.58
N ALA A 472 7.81 -11.35 -17.52
CA ALA A 472 8.99 -12.20 -17.31
C ALA A 472 9.02 -13.46 -18.18
N SER A 473 8.13 -13.64 -19.13
CA SER A 473 7.99 -14.84 -19.96
C SER A 473 8.55 -14.72 -21.40
N PRO A 474 9.61 -13.92 -21.69
CA PRO A 474 10.25 -13.98 -23.00
C PRO A 474 10.99 -15.31 -23.17
N PRO A 475 11.15 -15.81 -24.42
CA PRO A 475 11.86 -17.05 -24.69
C PRO A 475 13.32 -16.96 -24.22
N GLU A 476 13.91 -18.13 -23.92
CA GLU A 476 15.33 -18.23 -23.58
C GLU A 476 16.22 -17.63 -24.68
N GLY A 477 17.18 -16.78 -24.31
CA GLY A 477 18.00 -16.05 -25.28
C GLY A 477 17.35 -14.79 -25.88
N ALA A 478 16.25 -14.28 -25.26
CA ALA A 478 15.59 -13.07 -25.71
C ALA A 478 16.53 -11.87 -25.75
N THR A 479 16.40 -11.03 -26.79
CA THR A 479 17.09 -9.75 -26.87
C THR A 479 16.41 -8.70 -25.97
N LYS A 480 17.12 -7.62 -25.62
CA LYS A 480 16.54 -6.48 -24.89
C LYS A 480 15.26 -5.93 -25.55
N GLY A 481 15.24 -5.94 -26.91
CA GLY A 481 14.05 -5.55 -27.68
C GLY A 481 12.85 -6.46 -27.44
N MET A 482 13.06 -7.77 -27.35
CA MET A 482 11.99 -8.73 -27.06
C MET A 482 11.49 -8.58 -25.62
N GLU A 483 12.39 -8.36 -24.66
CA GLU A 483 12.00 -8.10 -23.26
C GLU A 483 11.21 -6.80 -23.14
N LEU A 484 11.68 -5.70 -23.74
CA LEU A 484 10.95 -4.43 -23.73
C LEU A 484 9.59 -4.56 -24.43
N GLN A 485 9.50 -5.37 -25.49
CA GLN A 485 8.22 -5.64 -26.17
C GLN A 485 7.23 -6.38 -25.25
N ALA A 486 7.69 -7.24 -24.33
CA ALA A 486 6.84 -7.89 -23.34
C ALA A 486 6.21 -6.85 -22.38
N PHE A 487 6.99 -5.89 -21.89
CA PHE A 487 6.46 -4.75 -21.11
C PHE A 487 5.41 -3.96 -21.90
N ILE A 488 5.73 -3.60 -23.15
CA ILE A 488 4.82 -2.85 -24.04
C ILE A 488 3.50 -3.61 -24.20
N ASN A 489 3.55 -4.92 -24.48
CA ASN A 489 2.37 -5.74 -24.69
C ASN A 489 1.49 -5.83 -23.44
N VAL A 490 2.07 -6.09 -22.27
CA VAL A 490 1.32 -6.20 -21.01
C VAL A 490 0.73 -4.84 -20.64
N TYR A 491 1.51 -3.76 -20.71
CA TYR A 491 1.02 -2.43 -20.37
C TYR A 491 -0.05 -1.94 -21.35
N MET A 492 0.08 -2.23 -22.64
CA MET A 492 -0.93 -1.86 -23.63
C MET A 492 -2.22 -2.66 -23.44
N ASN A 493 -2.13 -3.99 -23.26
CA ASN A 493 -3.30 -4.84 -23.13
C ASN A 493 -4.03 -4.62 -21.79
N TRP A 494 -3.28 -4.68 -20.67
CA TRP A 494 -3.87 -4.60 -19.33
C TRP A 494 -3.95 -3.17 -18.81
N GLY A 495 -2.90 -2.38 -18.97
CA GLY A 495 -2.84 -1.01 -18.48
C GLY A 495 -3.66 -0.02 -19.29
N VAL A 496 -3.86 -0.27 -20.59
CA VAL A 496 -4.63 0.63 -21.47
C VAL A 496 -5.96 -0.02 -21.89
N TYR A 497 -5.95 -1.10 -22.69
CA TYR A 497 -7.19 -1.59 -23.31
C TYR A 497 -8.20 -2.14 -22.30
N ILE A 498 -7.77 -3.01 -21.39
CA ILE A 498 -8.67 -3.58 -20.38
C ILE A 498 -9.19 -2.49 -19.44
N VAL A 499 -8.32 -1.57 -19.02
CA VAL A 499 -8.72 -0.44 -18.16
C VAL A 499 -9.73 0.48 -18.84
N LEU A 500 -9.52 0.80 -20.11
CA LEU A 500 -10.49 1.60 -20.88
C LEU A 500 -11.82 0.85 -21.05
N GLY A 501 -11.77 -0.48 -21.23
CA GLY A 501 -12.97 -1.32 -21.25
C GLY A 501 -13.73 -1.27 -19.92
N VAL A 502 -13.02 -1.40 -18.79
CA VAL A 502 -13.62 -1.27 -17.45
C VAL A 502 -14.17 0.15 -17.22
N ALA A 503 -13.44 1.18 -17.63
CA ALA A 503 -13.90 2.55 -17.56
C ALA A 503 -15.18 2.76 -18.39
N ALA A 504 -15.24 2.23 -19.62
CA ALA A 504 -16.44 2.30 -20.47
C ALA A 504 -17.64 1.59 -19.81
N ILE A 505 -17.46 0.37 -19.28
CA ILE A 505 -18.51 -0.33 -18.55
C ILE A 505 -19.00 0.52 -17.38
N LEU A 506 -18.07 1.05 -16.57
CA LEU A 506 -18.40 1.89 -15.41
C LEU A 506 -19.16 3.16 -15.83
N PHE A 507 -18.77 3.79 -16.94
CA PHE A 507 -19.48 4.95 -17.49
C PHE A 507 -20.94 4.63 -17.83
N PHE A 508 -21.18 3.53 -18.55
CA PHE A 508 -22.54 3.14 -18.95
C PHE A 508 -23.42 2.70 -17.78
N ILE A 509 -22.84 1.99 -16.77
CA ILE A 509 -23.60 1.57 -15.59
C ILE A 509 -23.72 2.67 -14.52
N SER A 510 -22.92 3.76 -14.60
CA SER A 510 -22.90 4.85 -13.61
C SER A 510 -24.28 5.45 -13.30
N PRO A 511 -25.20 5.67 -14.26
CA PRO A 511 -26.55 6.14 -13.95
C PRO A 511 -27.34 5.17 -13.06
N THR A 512 -27.19 3.86 -13.31
CA THR A 512 -27.84 2.80 -12.51
C THR A 512 -27.22 2.74 -11.11
N LEU A 513 -25.88 2.74 -11.01
CA LEU A 513 -25.20 2.76 -9.71
C LEU A 513 -25.62 3.99 -8.89
N LYS A 514 -25.70 5.15 -9.53
CA LYS A 514 -26.19 6.38 -8.89
C LYS A 514 -27.59 6.20 -8.30
N LYS A 515 -28.51 5.59 -9.05
CA LYS A 515 -29.88 5.32 -8.57
C LYS A 515 -29.86 4.38 -7.38
N TRP A 516 -29.02 3.34 -7.42
CA TRP A 516 -28.90 2.34 -6.36
C TRP A 516 -28.13 2.84 -5.11
N MET A 517 -27.45 3.97 -5.19
CA MET A 517 -26.84 4.63 -4.04
C MET A 517 -27.84 5.34 -3.12
N HIS A 518 -29.09 5.58 -3.55
CA HIS A 518 -30.17 6.18 -2.76
C HIS A 518 -29.73 7.44 -1.98
N GLY A 519 -29.13 8.41 -2.70
CA GLY A 519 -28.71 9.68 -2.10
C GLY A 519 -27.36 9.66 -1.36
N VAL A 520 -26.68 8.53 -1.28
CA VAL A 520 -25.30 8.47 -0.80
C VAL A 520 -24.37 9.11 -1.83
N HIS A 521 -23.55 10.07 -1.37
CA HIS A 521 -22.62 10.84 -2.21
C HIS A 521 -21.22 10.84 -1.60
#